data_4a732d036e7f06873ea33ba915917307
#
_entry.id   4a732d036e7f06873ea33ba915917307
#
_cell.length_a   1.000
_cell.length_b   1.000
_cell.length_c   1.000
_cell.angle_alpha   90.00
_cell.angle_beta   90.00
_cell.angle_gamma   90.00
#
_symmetry.space_group_name_H-M   'P 1'
#
loop_
_entity.id
_entity.type
_entity.pdbx_description
1 polymer ?
#
loop_
_entity_poly.entity_id
_entity_poly.type
_entity_poly.pdbx_seq_one_letter_code
_entity_poly.pdbx_strand_id
1 'polypeptide(L)'
;MNEFFKIVLTACTTLIGGTALLLLSKIFVEPIHELKKIIGEIAAYVFKSHNLLTDVADPDQGELKNTTEKLQELAAKFRASINTVPWFPIFAKIKLLPPKKDLLKAAGVLSKISYAPYESDKGKISEQIEELYRLLKFNMYGQ
;
A
#
# COMPACT_ATOMS: atom_id res chain seq x y z
N MET A 1 3.23 52.42 12.32
CA MET A 1 4.01 51.16 12.28
C MET A 1 5.04 51.31 11.18
N ASN A 2 6.32 51.17 11.51
CA ASN A 2 7.40 51.36 10.55
C ASN A 2 7.32 50.36 9.41
N GLU A 3 7.55 50.79 8.18
CA GLU A 3 7.55 49.93 6.97
C GLU A 3 8.50 48.72 7.16
N PHE A 4 9.61 48.93 7.82
CA PHE A 4 10.56 47.88 8.20
C PHE A 4 9.91 46.79 9.06
N PHE A 5 9.08 47.15 10.04
CA PHE A 5 8.37 46.19 10.87
C PHE A 5 7.35 45.36 10.10
N LYS A 6 6.67 45.99 9.14
CA LYS A 6 5.73 45.26 8.25
C LYS A 6 6.46 44.23 7.38
N ILE A 7 7.61 44.60 6.82
CA ILE A 7 8.43 43.70 5.99
C ILE A 7 8.90 42.50 6.82
N VAL A 8 9.41 42.73 8.02
CA VAL A 8 9.88 41.68 8.93
C VAL A 8 8.73 40.77 9.34
N LEU A 9 7.57 41.32 9.68
CA LEU A 9 6.40 40.53 10.05
C LEU A 9 5.90 39.66 8.88
N THR A 10 5.87 40.21 7.67
CA THR A 10 5.48 39.48 6.46
C THR A 10 6.46 38.35 6.16
N ALA A 11 7.76 38.62 6.26
CA ALA A 11 8.80 37.60 6.06
C ALA A 11 8.70 36.46 7.08
N CYS A 12 8.48 36.79 8.36
CA CYS A 12 8.30 35.77 9.41
C CYS A 12 7.04 34.93 9.19
N THR A 13 5.91 35.54 8.84
CA THR A 13 4.67 34.79 8.55
C THR A 13 4.80 33.88 7.33
N THR A 14 5.52 34.31 6.30
CA THR A 14 5.77 33.49 5.12
C THR A 14 6.66 32.31 5.41
N LEU A 15 7.72 32.50 6.20
CA LEU A 15 8.61 31.44 6.64
C LEU A 15 7.90 30.40 7.52
N ILE A 16 7.10 30.85 8.48
CA ILE A 16 6.32 29.95 9.36
C ILE A 16 5.28 29.18 8.55
N GLY A 17 4.57 29.84 7.64
CA GLY A 17 3.59 29.22 6.75
C GLY A 17 4.23 28.17 5.84
N GLY A 18 5.37 28.48 5.22
CA GLY A 18 6.12 27.58 4.35
C GLY A 18 6.62 26.34 5.10
N THR A 19 7.19 26.51 6.29
CA THR A 19 7.64 25.40 7.15
C THR A 19 6.49 24.52 7.63
N ALA A 20 5.36 25.12 8.01
CA ALA A 20 4.17 24.38 8.41
C ALA A 20 3.62 23.52 7.26
N LEU A 21 3.56 24.06 6.03
CA LEU A 21 3.15 23.30 4.84
C LEU A 21 4.09 22.14 4.53
N LEU A 22 5.39 22.32 4.64
CA LEU A 22 6.39 21.26 4.45
C LEU A 22 6.22 20.16 5.49
N LEU A 23 6.02 20.52 6.77
CA LEU A 23 5.79 19.54 7.84
C LEU A 23 4.48 18.77 7.62
N LEU A 24 3.39 19.44 7.24
CA LEU A 24 2.13 18.79 6.90
C LEU A 24 2.28 17.82 5.72
N SER A 25 3.01 18.23 4.69
CA SER A 25 3.31 17.37 3.54
C SER A 25 4.04 16.10 3.97
N LYS A 26 5.09 16.22 4.77
CA LYS A 26 5.86 15.06 5.26
C LYS A 26 5.06 14.14 6.17
N ILE A 27 4.23 14.71 7.04
CA ILE A 27 3.48 13.92 8.03
C ILE A 27 2.28 13.21 7.40
N PHE A 28 1.61 13.83 6.43
CA PHE A 28 0.36 13.33 5.87
C PHE A 28 0.47 12.82 4.43
N VAL A 29 1.10 13.57 3.55
CA VAL A 29 1.13 13.24 2.12
C VAL A 29 2.11 12.11 1.82
N GLU A 30 3.30 12.14 2.38
CA GLU A 30 4.31 11.09 2.15
C GLU A 30 3.84 9.70 2.59
N PRO A 31 3.29 9.49 3.82
CA PRO A 31 2.82 8.16 4.23
C PRO A 31 1.67 7.63 3.36
N ILE A 32 0.78 8.50 2.92
CA ILE A 32 -0.33 8.11 2.03
C ILE A 32 0.20 7.71 0.65
N HIS A 33 1.14 8.48 0.12
CA HIS A 33 1.76 8.20 -1.16
C HIS A 33 2.54 6.89 -1.14
N GLU A 34 3.32 6.66 -0.09
CA GLU A 34 4.07 5.42 0.11
C GLU A 34 3.12 4.21 0.22
N LEU A 35 2.03 4.33 0.97
CA LEU A 35 1.03 3.27 1.06
C LEU A 35 0.40 2.96 -0.31
N LYS A 36 0.02 3.98 -1.07
CA LYS A 36 -0.53 3.79 -2.43
C LYS A 36 0.48 3.16 -3.39
N LYS A 37 1.75 3.53 -3.29
CA LYS A 37 2.84 2.95 -4.07
C LYS A 37 2.98 1.46 -3.78
N ILE A 38 3.02 1.07 -2.50
CA ILE A 38 3.12 -0.34 -2.08
C ILE A 38 1.90 -1.14 -2.56
N ILE A 39 0.69 -0.57 -2.49
CA ILE A 39 -0.51 -1.19 -3.04
C ILE A 39 -0.35 -1.47 -4.54
N GLY A 40 0.17 -0.50 -5.30
CA GLY A 40 0.47 -0.67 -6.72
C GLY A 40 1.52 -1.74 -7.01
N GLU A 41 2.58 -1.79 -6.21
CA GLU A 41 3.62 -2.82 -6.31
C GLU A 41 3.07 -4.22 -6.05
N ILE A 42 2.20 -4.38 -5.03
CA ILE A 42 1.54 -5.64 -4.72
C ILE A 42 0.68 -6.10 -5.89
N ALA A 43 -0.17 -5.21 -6.40
CA ALA A 43 -1.06 -5.56 -7.52
C ALA A 43 -0.27 -5.98 -8.77
N ALA A 44 0.76 -5.23 -9.14
CA ALA A 44 1.61 -5.53 -10.29
C ALA A 44 2.35 -6.86 -10.10
N TYR A 45 2.88 -7.11 -8.91
CA TYR A 45 3.64 -8.31 -8.62
C TYR A 45 2.74 -9.56 -8.58
N VAL A 46 1.59 -9.50 -7.92
CA VAL A 46 0.60 -10.59 -7.88
C VAL A 46 0.08 -10.90 -9.28
N PHE A 47 -0.21 -9.87 -10.09
CA PHE A 47 -0.62 -10.06 -11.47
C PHE A 47 0.45 -10.77 -12.30
N LYS A 48 1.71 -10.32 -12.21
CA LYS A 48 2.83 -10.96 -12.91
C LYS A 48 3.05 -12.41 -12.48
N SER A 49 2.88 -12.70 -11.20
CA SER A 49 3.13 -14.02 -10.62
C SER A 49 1.91 -14.94 -10.64
N HIS A 50 0.76 -14.45 -11.13
CA HIS A 50 -0.51 -15.19 -11.11
C HIS A 50 -0.37 -16.60 -11.72
N ASN A 51 0.20 -16.69 -12.91
CA ASN A 51 0.36 -17.97 -13.60
C ASN A 51 1.26 -18.92 -12.82
N LEU A 52 2.37 -18.42 -12.26
CA LEU A 52 3.29 -19.21 -11.46
C LEU A 52 2.65 -19.74 -10.17
N LEU A 53 1.79 -18.94 -9.55
CA LEU A 53 1.11 -19.31 -8.31
C LEU A 53 -0.07 -20.27 -8.53
N THR A 54 -0.74 -20.18 -9.69
CA THR A 54 -1.95 -20.96 -10.00
C THR A 54 -1.68 -22.14 -10.92
N ASP A 55 -0.52 -22.19 -11.59
CA ASP A 55 -0.18 -23.23 -12.55
C ASP A 55 -0.06 -24.59 -11.86
N VAL A 56 -0.66 -25.61 -12.50
CA VAL A 56 -0.68 -27.00 -12.03
C VAL A 56 0.55 -27.76 -12.51
N ALA A 57 1.21 -27.28 -13.58
CA ALA A 57 2.46 -27.84 -14.06
C ALA A 57 3.60 -27.51 -13.08
N ASP A 58 4.52 -28.44 -12.91
CA ASP A 58 5.61 -28.40 -11.93
C ASP A 58 6.46 -27.11 -12.08
N PRO A 59 6.22 -26.06 -11.25
CA PRO A 59 6.94 -24.82 -11.39
C PRO A 59 8.41 -25.01 -10.96
N ASP A 60 9.30 -24.23 -11.57
CA ASP A 60 10.68 -24.17 -11.06
C ASP A 60 10.68 -23.79 -9.57
N GLN A 61 11.16 -24.71 -8.75
CA GLN A 61 11.19 -24.57 -7.29
C GLN A 61 11.95 -23.32 -6.84
N GLY A 62 12.98 -22.92 -7.60
CA GLY A 62 13.75 -21.71 -7.33
C GLY A 62 12.95 -20.44 -7.58
N GLU A 63 12.24 -20.37 -8.70
CA GLU A 63 11.38 -19.24 -9.04
C GLU A 63 10.19 -19.10 -8.10
N LEU A 64 9.59 -20.23 -7.73
CA LEU A 64 8.50 -20.26 -6.76
C LEU A 64 8.95 -19.74 -5.39
N LYS A 65 10.11 -20.18 -4.92
CA LYS A 65 10.69 -19.71 -3.65
C LYS A 65 10.94 -18.21 -3.68
N ASN A 66 11.57 -17.69 -4.72
CA ASN A 66 11.84 -16.25 -4.86
C ASN A 66 10.54 -15.44 -4.88
N THR A 67 9.51 -15.95 -5.55
CA THR A 67 8.18 -15.31 -5.62
C THR A 67 7.53 -15.26 -4.25
N THR A 68 7.54 -16.34 -3.49
CA THR A 68 6.94 -16.39 -2.15
C THR A 68 7.68 -15.50 -1.16
N GLU A 69 9.01 -15.47 -1.18
CA GLU A 69 9.82 -14.57 -0.36
C GLU A 69 9.51 -13.09 -0.67
N LYS A 70 9.36 -12.75 -1.94
CA LYS A 70 8.99 -11.39 -2.36
C LYS A 70 7.59 -11.00 -1.91
N LEU A 71 6.63 -11.90 -1.97
CA LEU A 71 5.27 -11.67 -1.46
C LEU A 71 5.26 -11.46 0.04
N GLN A 72 6.06 -12.20 0.80
CA GLN A 72 6.22 -12.02 2.25
C GLN A 72 6.82 -10.64 2.58
N GLU A 73 7.86 -10.23 1.85
CA GLU A 73 8.47 -8.91 1.99
C GLU A 73 7.44 -7.79 1.73
N LEU A 74 6.67 -7.91 0.64
CA LEU A 74 5.61 -6.94 0.30
C LEU A 74 4.50 -6.91 1.35
N ALA A 75 4.10 -8.06 1.90
CA ALA A 75 3.10 -8.13 2.97
C ALA A 75 3.58 -7.43 4.25
N ALA A 76 4.85 -7.62 4.62
CA ALA A 76 5.46 -6.96 5.77
C ALA A 76 5.56 -5.44 5.58
N LYS A 77 6.03 -4.98 4.42
CA LYS A 77 6.08 -3.55 4.06
C LYS A 77 4.69 -2.92 4.05
N PHE A 78 3.73 -3.61 3.49
CA PHE A 78 2.35 -3.14 3.42
C PHE A 78 1.75 -2.94 4.81
N ARG A 79 1.90 -3.93 5.70
CA ARG A 79 1.43 -3.83 7.08
C ARG A 79 2.10 -2.70 7.84
N ALA A 80 3.40 -2.52 7.67
CA ALA A 80 4.14 -1.40 8.26
C ALA A 80 3.61 -0.05 7.75
N SER A 81 3.41 0.10 6.44
CA SER A 81 2.92 1.34 5.82
C SER A 81 1.49 1.70 6.25
N ILE A 82 0.61 0.72 6.46
CA ILE A 82 -0.73 0.96 7.00
C ILE A 82 -0.65 1.63 8.38
N ASN A 83 0.29 1.21 9.21
CA ASN A 83 0.44 1.73 10.58
C ASN A 83 1.16 3.08 10.63
N THR A 84 1.85 3.50 9.59
CA THR A 84 2.54 4.81 9.54
C THR A 84 1.62 5.95 9.14
N VAL A 85 0.46 5.70 8.55
CA VAL A 85 -0.49 6.74 8.15
C VAL A 85 -1.19 7.31 9.39
N PRO A 86 -0.95 8.59 9.76
CA PRO A 86 -1.65 9.22 10.86
C PRO A 86 -3.11 9.51 10.47
N TRP A 87 -3.99 9.55 11.45
CA TRP A 87 -5.41 9.92 11.28
C TRP A 87 -6.13 9.14 10.16
N PHE A 88 -5.78 7.88 10.02
CA PHE A 88 -6.29 6.97 8.99
C PHE A 88 -7.83 7.03 8.81
N PRO A 89 -8.66 7.10 9.89
CA PRO A 89 -10.12 7.16 9.75
C PRO A 89 -10.62 8.34 8.93
N ILE A 90 -9.93 9.49 8.98
CA ILE A 90 -10.30 10.68 8.21
C ILE A 90 -10.07 10.43 6.72
N PHE A 91 -8.91 9.88 6.35
CA PHE A 91 -8.59 9.57 4.96
C PHE A 91 -9.47 8.48 4.37
N ALA A 92 -9.89 7.51 5.17
CA ALA A 92 -10.86 6.50 4.78
C ALA A 92 -12.26 7.12 4.56
N LYS A 93 -12.68 8.05 5.42
CA LYS A 93 -13.98 8.73 5.33
C LYS A 93 -14.10 9.58 4.07
N ILE A 94 -13.06 10.29 3.67
CA ILE A 94 -13.03 11.07 2.42
C ILE A 94 -12.73 10.22 1.17
N LYS A 95 -12.72 8.90 1.30
CA LYS A 95 -12.47 7.92 0.23
C LYS A 95 -11.10 8.07 -0.45
N LEU A 96 -10.14 8.68 0.20
CA LEU A 96 -8.77 8.78 -0.29
C LEU A 96 -8.01 7.45 -0.14
N LEU A 97 -8.34 6.70 0.90
CA LEU A 97 -7.83 5.35 1.19
C LEU A 97 -9.00 4.39 1.45
N PRO A 98 -8.82 3.08 1.17
CA PRO A 98 -9.73 2.06 1.65
C PRO A 98 -9.78 2.02 3.18
N PRO A 99 -10.84 1.48 3.81
CA PRO A 99 -10.91 1.31 5.25
C PRO A 99 -9.71 0.54 5.81
N LYS A 100 -9.16 0.97 6.94
CA LYS A 100 -7.99 0.32 7.57
C LYS A 100 -8.20 -1.17 7.79
N LYS A 101 -9.42 -1.57 8.16
CA LYS A 101 -9.81 -2.97 8.36
C LYS A 101 -9.63 -3.79 7.08
N ASP A 102 -10.02 -3.24 5.93
CA ASP A 102 -9.91 -3.92 4.64
C ASP A 102 -8.43 -4.05 4.22
N LEU A 103 -7.62 -3.02 4.46
CA LEU A 103 -6.18 -3.07 4.18
C LEU A 103 -5.45 -4.08 5.07
N LEU A 104 -5.79 -4.16 6.35
CA LEU A 104 -5.23 -5.17 7.25
C LEU A 104 -5.64 -6.58 6.86
N LYS A 105 -6.89 -6.76 6.42
CA LYS A 105 -7.37 -8.04 5.88
C LYS A 105 -6.63 -8.39 4.59
N ALA A 106 -6.41 -7.42 3.69
CA ALA A 106 -5.63 -7.60 2.47
C ALA A 106 -4.20 -8.03 2.75
N ALA A 107 -3.54 -7.44 3.76
CA ALA A 107 -2.20 -7.87 4.19
C ALA A 107 -2.19 -9.31 4.71
N GLY A 108 -3.24 -9.74 5.41
CA GLY A 108 -3.43 -11.13 5.84
C GLY A 108 -3.63 -12.09 4.66
N VAL A 109 -4.45 -11.71 3.68
CA VAL A 109 -4.66 -12.49 2.45
C VAL A 109 -3.36 -12.63 1.65
N LEU A 110 -2.60 -11.53 1.50
CA LEU A 110 -1.30 -11.55 0.82
C LEU A 110 -0.31 -12.50 1.50
N SER A 111 -0.26 -12.51 2.83
CA SER A 111 0.55 -13.48 3.58
C SER A 111 0.10 -14.92 3.30
N LYS A 112 -1.20 -15.19 3.25
CA LYS A 112 -1.72 -16.53 2.93
C LYS A 112 -1.31 -16.96 1.53
N ILE A 113 -1.43 -16.08 0.53
CA ILE A 113 -1.00 -16.36 -0.85
C ILE A 113 0.48 -16.74 -0.89
N SER A 114 1.34 -16.10 -0.08
CA SER A 114 2.77 -16.41 -0.05
C SER A 114 3.12 -17.80 0.50
N TYR A 115 2.24 -18.39 1.32
CA TYR A 115 2.42 -19.75 1.84
C TYR A 115 1.65 -20.82 1.06
N ALA A 116 0.63 -20.41 0.29
CA ALA A 116 -0.27 -21.32 -0.41
C ALA A 116 0.41 -22.28 -1.41
N PRO A 117 1.51 -21.91 -2.12
CA PRO A 117 2.20 -22.83 -3.00
C PRO A 117 2.77 -24.09 -2.32
N TYR A 118 2.95 -24.03 -1.01
CA TYR A 118 3.41 -25.17 -0.19
C TYR A 118 2.24 -26.03 0.33
N GLU A 119 1.01 -25.57 0.17
CA GLU A 119 -0.21 -26.28 0.52
C GLU A 119 -0.81 -26.98 -0.70
N SER A 120 -1.50 -28.09 -0.49
CA SER A 120 -1.98 -28.98 -1.57
C SER A 120 -3.15 -28.43 -2.39
N ASP A 121 -3.75 -27.29 -1.99
CA ASP A 121 -5.00 -26.78 -2.55
C ASP A 121 -4.80 -25.50 -3.36
N LYS A 122 -4.30 -25.67 -4.59
CA LYS A 122 -4.04 -24.56 -5.53
C LYS A 122 -5.33 -23.83 -5.99
N GLY A 123 -6.49 -24.44 -5.89
CA GLY A 123 -7.77 -23.81 -6.26
C GLY A 123 -8.12 -22.62 -5.38
N LYS A 124 -7.69 -22.62 -4.13
CA LYS A 124 -7.92 -21.52 -3.19
C LYS A 124 -7.07 -20.30 -3.48
N ILE A 125 -5.96 -20.44 -4.19
CA ILE A 125 -5.06 -19.31 -4.50
C ILE A 125 -5.77 -18.29 -5.39
N SER A 126 -6.48 -18.74 -6.41
CA SER A 126 -7.23 -17.87 -7.32
C SER A 126 -8.30 -17.06 -6.57
N GLU A 127 -9.06 -17.70 -5.68
CA GLU A 127 -10.07 -17.03 -4.84
C GLU A 127 -9.42 -15.99 -3.90
N GLN A 128 -8.27 -16.32 -3.34
CA GLN A 128 -7.52 -15.40 -2.47
C GLN A 128 -6.98 -14.18 -3.24
N ILE A 129 -6.54 -14.37 -4.47
CA ILE A 129 -6.10 -13.27 -5.35
C ILE A 129 -7.28 -12.35 -5.68
N GLU A 130 -8.43 -12.90 -6.03
CA GLU A 130 -9.64 -12.10 -6.28
C GLU A 130 -10.08 -11.33 -5.02
N GLU A 131 -10.05 -11.96 -3.85
CA GLU A 131 -10.34 -11.30 -2.59
C GLU A 131 -9.36 -10.15 -2.31
N LEU A 132 -8.07 -10.36 -2.57
CA LEU A 132 -7.04 -9.32 -2.43
C LEU A 132 -7.35 -8.10 -3.30
N TYR A 133 -7.64 -8.29 -4.57
CA TYR A 133 -8.00 -7.20 -5.48
C TYR A 133 -9.26 -6.45 -5.04
N ARG A 134 -10.27 -7.18 -4.59
CA ARG A 134 -11.48 -6.57 -4.05
C ARG A 134 -11.22 -5.70 -2.82
N LEU A 135 -10.38 -6.17 -1.90
CA LEU A 135 -10.02 -5.43 -0.68
C LEU A 135 -9.18 -4.20 -0.96
N LEU A 136 -8.28 -4.27 -1.93
CA LEU A 136 -7.45 -3.14 -2.37
C LEU A 136 -8.21 -2.17 -3.27
N LYS A 137 -9.45 -2.50 -3.65
CA LYS A 137 -10.28 -1.72 -4.60
C LYS A 137 -9.58 -1.44 -5.93
N PHE A 138 -8.76 -2.38 -6.38
CA PHE A 138 -8.28 -2.36 -7.75
C PHE A 138 -9.40 -2.78 -8.68
N ASN A 139 -9.97 -1.83 -9.40
CA ASN A 139 -10.75 -2.14 -10.58
C ASN A 139 -9.79 -2.67 -11.66
N MET A 140 -9.82 -3.96 -11.93
CA MET A 140 -9.11 -4.58 -13.07
C MET A 140 -9.65 -4.09 -14.42
N TYR A 141 -10.80 -3.46 -14.42
CA TYR A 141 -11.42 -2.81 -15.57
C TYR A 141 -11.36 -1.31 -15.31
N GLY A 142 -10.31 -0.70 -15.88
CA GLY A 142 -10.12 0.75 -15.77
C GLY A 142 -11.38 1.50 -16.24
N GLN A 143 -12.00 2.20 -15.34
CA GLN A 143 -12.82 3.39 -15.60
C GLN A 143 -12.21 4.56 -14.84
#